data_a0a6196f2f142e2fd1ede9f0c4a9b2ef
#
_entry.id   a0a6196f2f142e2fd1ede9f0c4a9b2ef
#
_cell.length_a   1.000
_cell.length_b   1.000
_cell.length_c   1.000
_cell.angle_alpha   90.00
_cell.angle_beta   90.00
_cell.angle_gamma   90.00
#
_symmetry.space_group_name_H-M   'P 1'
#
loop_
_entity.id
_entity.type
_entity.pdbx_description
1 polymer ?
#
loop_
_entity_poly.entity_id
_entity_poly.type
_entity_poly.pdbx_seq_one_letter_code
_entity_poly.pdbx_strand_id
1 'polypeptide(L)'
;SDGERYFFNKSKEEITVSIWESQLKYIFPLIESYRKYFVKRYIRAIKNILPISNSYGEKVTIPEDVEIGTLFYLVGRGDIVISSTEYNELERYRNARNRLAHMNVLENEEVEAILKAGKHNISLS
;
A
#
# COMPACT_ATOMS: atom_id res chain seq x y z
N SER A 1 -21.34 -9.07 -34.89
CA SER A 1 -21.26 -10.53 -34.96
C SER A 1 -20.77 -11.15 -33.68
N ASP A 2 -21.00 -12.42 -33.48
CA ASP A 2 -20.58 -13.12 -32.26
C ASP A 2 -19.05 -13.11 -32.09
N GLY A 3 -18.31 -13.16 -33.18
CA GLY A 3 -16.86 -13.08 -33.18
C GLY A 3 -16.34 -11.72 -32.73
N GLU A 4 -17.01 -10.65 -33.12
CA GLU A 4 -16.65 -9.31 -32.70
C GLU A 4 -16.92 -9.10 -31.17
N ARG A 5 -18.04 -9.62 -30.67
CA ARG A 5 -18.36 -9.56 -29.24
C ARG A 5 -17.34 -10.34 -28.43
N TYR A 6 -16.98 -11.53 -28.87
CA TYR A 6 -16.00 -12.36 -28.20
C TYR A 6 -14.64 -11.64 -28.13
N PHE A 7 -14.20 -11.11 -29.26
CA PHE A 7 -12.93 -10.40 -29.34
C PHE A 7 -12.93 -9.15 -28.45
N PHE A 8 -14.02 -8.38 -28.45
CA PHE A 8 -14.17 -7.18 -27.63
C PHE A 8 -14.10 -7.49 -26.13
N ASN A 9 -14.81 -8.53 -25.68
CA ASN A 9 -14.81 -8.92 -24.27
C ASN A 9 -13.43 -9.40 -23.82
N LYS A 10 -12.74 -10.19 -24.63
CA LYS A 10 -11.38 -10.64 -24.37
C LYS A 10 -10.43 -9.46 -24.27
N SER A 11 -10.55 -8.49 -25.19
CA SER A 11 -9.76 -7.27 -25.18
C SER A 11 -9.98 -6.45 -23.90
N LYS A 12 -11.22 -6.39 -23.42
CA LYS A 12 -11.56 -5.69 -22.17
C LYS A 12 -10.90 -6.34 -20.95
N GLU A 13 -10.92 -7.67 -20.85
CA GLU A 13 -10.25 -8.42 -19.80
C GLU A 13 -8.74 -8.21 -19.85
N GLU A 14 -8.14 -8.27 -21.03
CA GLU A 14 -6.72 -8.03 -21.25
C GLU A 14 -6.34 -6.60 -20.82
N ILE A 15 -7.17 -5.62 -21.13
CA ILE A 15 -6.96 -4.23 -20.71
C ILE A 15 -6.98 -4.12 -19.18
N THR A 16 -7.92 -4.79 -18.51
CA THR A 16 -8.01 -4.78 -17.04
C THR A 16 -6.76 -5.39 -16.42
N VAL A 17 -6.27 -6.51 -16.92
CA VAL A 17 -5.04 -7.15 -16.46
C VAL A 17 -3.84 -6.23 -16.70
N SER A 18 -3.75 -5.60 -17.88
CA SER A 18 -2.68 -4.65 -18.19
C SER A 18 -2.67 -3.45 -17.25
N ILE A 19 -3.84 -2.93 -16.92
CA ILE A 19 -3.96 -1.82 -15.95
C ILE A 19 -3.45 -2.27 -14.59
N TRP A 20 -3.88 -3.43 -14.11
CA TRP A 20 -3.43 -3.97 -12.83
C TRP A 20 -1.91 -4.18 -12.79
N GLU A 21 -1.34 -4.78 -13.84
CA GLU A 21 0.10 -4.98 -13.95
C GLU A 21 0.87 -3.66 -13.92
N SER A 22 0.36 -2.64 -14.63
CA SER A 22 0.95 -1.30 -14.62
C SER A 22 0.90 -0.66 -13.24
N GLN A 23 -0.23 -0.78 -12.55
CA GLN A 23 -0.38 -0.27 -11.19
C GLN A 23 0.56 -1.01 -10.24
N LEU A 24 0.65 -2.32 -10.36
CA LEU A 24 1.57 -3.12 -9.56
C LEU A 24 3.02 -2.68 -9.80
N LYS A 25 3.40 -2.40 -11.03
CA LYS A 25 4.76 -1.99 -11.40
C LYS A 25 5.10 -0.58 -10.92
N TYR A 26 4.18 0.38 -11.06
CA TYR A 26 4.46 1.79 -10.82
C TYR A 26 3.95 2.31 -9.48
N ILE A 27 2.86 1.76 -8.98
CA ILE A 27 2.24 2.22 -7.72
C ILE A 27 2.78 1.45 -6.52
N PHE A 28 2.97 0.14 -6.64
CA PHE A 28 3.44 -0.68 -5.53
C PHE A 28 4.79 -0.19 -4.95
N PRO A 29 5.78 0.20 -5.76
CA PRO A 29 7.01 0.77 -5.21
C PRO A 29 6.80 2.05 -4.40
N LEU A 30 5.79 2.86 -4.76
CA LEU A 30 5.46 4.07 -4.00
C LEU A 30 4.84 3.71 -2.64
N ILE A 31 4.03 2.66 -2.59
CA ILE A 31 3.49 2.14 -1.33
C ILE A 31 4.63 1.67 -0.44
N GLU A 32 5.59 0.95 -0.99
CA GLU A 32 6.78 0.49 -0.25
C GLU A 32 7.65 1.66 0.21
N SER A 33 7.82 2.68 -0.61
CA SER A 33 8.56 3.89 -0.21
C SER A 33 7.89 4.61 0.96
N TYR A 34 6.56 4.70 0.93
CA TYR A 34 5.79 5.26 2.03
C TYR A 34 5.94 4.43 3.30
N ARG A 35 5.85 3.11 3.21
CA ARG A 35 6.04 2.21 4.34
C ARG A 35 7.39 2.44 5.01
N LYS A 36 8.46 2.49 4.22
CA LYS A 36 9.81 2.74 4.73
C LYS A 36 9.93 4.12 5.39
N TYR A 37 9.33 5.13 4.78
CA TYR A 37 9.27 6.48 5.34
C TYR A 37 8.56 6.48 6.70
N PHE A 38 7.41 5.82 6.80
CA PHE A 38 6.62 5.74 8.02
C PHE A 38 7.40 5.00 9.12
N VAL A 39 8.01 3.88 8.81
CA VAL A 39 8.82 3.12 9.75
C VAL A 39 9.97 3.97 10.29
N LYS A 40 10.65 4.68 9.42
CA LYS A 40 11.77 5.56 9.82
C LYS A 40 11.30 6.69 10.73
N ARG A 41 10.17 7.29 10.41
CA ARG A 41 9.60 8.40 11.19
C ARG A 41 9.20 7.96 12.60
N TYR A 42 8.61 6.78 12.74
CA TYR A 42 8.11 6.26 14.01
C TYR A 42 8.96 5.13 14.56
N ILE A 43 10.24 5.14 14.24
CA ILE A 43 11.17 4.05 14.58
C ILE A 43 11.23 3.73 16.07
N ARG A 44 11.17 4.73 16.94
CA ARG A 44 11.23 4.53 18.39
C ARG A 44 10.02 3.79 18.90
N ALA A 45 8.82 4.20 18.47
CA ALA A 45 7.58 3.53 18.85
C ALA A 45 7.57 2.09 18.38
N ILE A 46 8.05 1.84 17.15
CA ILE A 46 8.11 0.50 16.57
C ILE A 46 9.10 -0.38 17.33
N LYS A 47 10.29 0.12 17.62
CA LYS A 47 11.30 -0.63 18.37
C LYS A 47 10.83 -1.01 19.76
N ASN A 48 10.01 -0.16 20.40
CA ASN A 48 9.49 -0.43 21.74
C ASN A 48 8.55 -1.64 21.80
N ILE A 49 7.91 -1.99 20.69
CA ILE A 49 6.92 -3.08 20.64
C ILE A 49 7.45 -4.34 19.98
N LEU A 50 8.61 -4.28 19.33
CA LEU A 50 9.21 -5.46 18.74
C LEU A 50 9.82 -6.36 19.81
N PRO A 51 9.79 -7.69 19.66
CA PRO A 51 9.25 -8.43 18.50
C PRO A 51 7.73 -8.58 18.55
N ILE A 52 7.13 -8.71 17.36
CA ILE A 52 5.69 -8.97 17.20
C ILE A 52 5.48 -10.11 16.21
N SER A 53 4.31 -10.75 16.26
CA SER A 53 3.93 -11.75 15.26
C SER A 53 3.16 -11.09 14.14
N ASN A 54 3.48 -11.44 12.89
CA ASN A 54 2.71 -10.99 11.73
C ASN A 54 1.46 -11.85 11.53
N SER A 55 0.70 -11.58 10.46
CA SER A 55 -0.53 -12.32 10.15
C SER A 55 -0.32 -13.81 9.86
N TYR A 56 0.92 -14.20 9.54
CA TYR A 56 1.28 -15.60 9.28
C TYR A 56 1.85 -16.32 10.51
N GLY A 57 1.87 -15.65 11.65
CA GLY A 57 2.45 -16.21 12.87
C GLY A 57 3.97 -16.15 12.93
N GLU A 58 4.61 -15.51 11.96
CA GLU A 58 6.06 -15.32 11.95
C GLU A 58 6.46 -14.15 12.83
N LYS A 59 7.60 -14.30 13.50
CA LYS A 59 8.12 -13.29 14.40
C LYS A 59 8.87 -12.19 13.65
N VAL A 60 8.44 -10.95 13.77
CA VAL A 60 9.09 -9.77 13.20
C VAL A 60 9.93 -9.12 14.29
N THR A 61 11.23 -9.01 14.05
CA THR A 61 12.21 -8.47 15.00
C THR A 61 12.87 -7.18 14.53
N ILE A 62 12.79 -6.89 13.23
CA ILE A 62 13.44 -5.75 12.59
C ILE A 62 12.35 -4.77 12.14
N PRO A 63 12.46 -3.45 12.48
CA PRO A 63 11.44 -2.47 12.10
C PRO A 63 11.14 -2.42 10.59
N GLU A 64 12.17 -2.59 9.77
CA GLU A 64 12.05 -2.54 8.31
C GLU A 64 11.20 -3.68 7.73
N ASP A 65 11.01 -4.74 8.50
CA ASP A 65 10.19 -5.90 8.09
C ASP A 65 8.73 -5.75 8.48
N VAL A 66 8.36 -4.67 9.17
CA VAL A 66 6.97 -4.43 9.58
C VAL A 66 6.14 -4.00 8.37
N GLU A 67 5.16 -4.82 8.01
CA GLU A 67 4.29 -4.55 6.88
C GLU A 67 3.30 -3.42 7.15
N ILE A 68 2.78 -2.81 6.08
CA ILE A 68 1.88 -1.65 6.19
C ILE A 68 0.59 -2.00 6.94
N GLY A 69 0.06 -3.21 6.76
CA GLY A 69 -1.12 -3.66 7.51
C GLY A 69 -0.86 -3.73 9.01
N THR A 70 0.33 -4.16 9.40
CA THR A 70 0.75 -4.20 10.80
C THR A 70 0.93 -2.79 11.36
N LEU A 71 1.54 -1.88 10.59
CA LEU A 71 1.65 -0.48 11.00
C LEU A 71 0.28 0.14 11.26
N PHE A 72 -0.67 -0.11 10.38
CA PHE A 72 -2.05 0.36 10.54
C PHE A 72 -2.68 -0.21 11.82
N TYR A 73 -2.48 -1.49 12.08
CA TYR A 73 -2.96 -2.16 13.30
C TYR A 73 -2.35 -1.53 14.57
N LEU A 74 -1.05 -1.25 14.55
CA LEU A 74 -0.34 -0.65 15.70
C LEU A 74 -0.84 0.78 15.99
N VAL A 75 -1.16 1.54 14.95
CA VAL A 75 -1.78 2.86 15.10
C VAL A 75 -3.17 2.71 15.72
N GLY A 76 -3.97 1.77 15.23
CA GLY A 76 -5.30 1.51 15.78
C GLY A 76 -5.28 1.09 17.23
N ARG A 77 -4.23 0.42 17.65
CA ARG A 77 -4.03 -0.03 19.03
C ARG A 77 -3.46 1.05 19.94
N GLY A 78 -3.02 2.17 19.38
CA GLY A 78 -2.44 3.27 20.13
C GLY A 78 -0.94 3.15 20.41
N ASP A 79 -0.28 2.12 19.87
CA ASP A 79 1.18 1.95 20.04
C ASP A 79 1.98 2.99 19.25
N ILE A 80 1.41 3.47 18.15
CA ILE A 80 1.97 4.55 17.33
C ILE A 80 0.91 5.65 17.28
N VAL A 81 1.26 6.85 17.74
CA VAL A 81 0.33 7.99 17.78
C VAL A 81 0.64 8.90 16.60
N ILE A 82 -0.37 9.10 15.74
CA ILE A 82 -0.26 9.95 14.54
C ILE A 82 -1.46 10.91 14.46
N SER A 83 -1.34 11.94 13.63
CA SER A 83 -2.44 12.87 13.37
C SER A 83 -3.53 12.20 12.54
N SER A 84 -4.72 12.80 12.51
CA SER A 84 -5.82 12.32 11.66
C SER A 84 -5.45 12.37 10.17
N THR A 85 -4.68 13.37 9.76
CA THR A 85 -4.20 13.49 8.38
C THR A 85 -3.27 12.33 8.03
N GLU A 86 -2.33 12.00 8.90
CA GLU A 86 -1.43 10.86 8.70
C GLU A 86 -2.18 9.53 8.76
N TYR A 87 -3.19 9.43 9.61
CA TYR A 87 -4.03 8.24 9.68
C TYR A 87 -4.73 7.98 8.35
N ASN A 88 -5.34 9.01 7.75
CA ASN A 88 -6.01 8.90 6.47
C ASN A 88 -5.05 8.53 5.35
N GLU A 89 -3.84 9.06 5.38
CA GLU A 89 -2.78 8.74 4.43
C GLU A 89 -2.35 7.27 4.58
N LEU A 90 -2.06 6.83 5.78
CA LEU A 90 -1.69 5.44 6.05
C LEU A 90 -2.78 4.47 5.61
N GLU A 91 -4.04 4.78 5.91
CA GLU A 91 -5.18 3.97 5.50
C GLU A 91 -5.27 3.87 3.98
N ARG A 92 -5.04 4.97 3.27
CA ARG A 92 -5.05 4.99 1.80
C ARG A 92 -4.00 4.04 1.23
N TYR A 93 -2.79 4.09 1.73
CA TYR A 93 -1.71 3.21 1.26
C TYR A 93 -1.98 1.75 1.61
N ARG A 94 -2.47 1.50 2.80
CA ARG A 94 -2.84 0.14 3.23
C ARG A 94 -3.95 -0.44 2.34
N ASN A 95 -4.98 0.34 2.07
CA ASN A 95 -6.08 -0.08 1.21
C ASN A 95 -5.61 -0.34 -0.23
N ALA A 96 -4.76 0.54 -0.76
CA ALA A 96 -4.19 0.36 -2.10
C ALA A 96 -3.35 -0.92 -2.19
N ARG A 97 -2.51 -1.16 -1.19
CA ARG A 97 -1.70 -2.38 -1.12
C ARG A 97 -2.58 -3.63 -1.12
N ASN A 98 -3.64 -3.63 -0.31
CA ASN A 98 -4.55 -4.77 -0.21
C ASN A 98 -5.27 -5.03 -1.53
N ARG A 99 -5.75 -3.98 -2.20
CA ARG A 99 -6.42 -4.12 -3.49
C ARG A 99 -5.48 -4.71 -4.54
N LEU A 100 -4.26 -4.20 -4.64
CA LEU A 100 -3.28 -4.71 -5.61
C LEU A 100 -2.87 -6.15 -5.29
N ALA A 101 -2.73 -6.49 -4.01
CA ALA A 101 -2.41 -7.86 -3.60
C ALA A 101 -3.52 -8.86 -3.94
N HIS A 102 -4.77 -8.40 -4.01
CA HIS A 102 -5.93 -9.22 -4.42
C HIS A 102 -6.25 -9.09 -5.91
N MET A 103 -5.31 -8.57 -6.72
CA MET A 103 -5.45 -8.40 -8.17
C MET A 103 -6.60 -7.47 -8.55
N ASN A 104 -6.93 -6.50 -7.69
CA ASN A 104 -7.94 -5.49 -7.95
C ASN A 104 -7.30 -4.21 -8.47
N VAL A 105 -7.93 -3.61 -9.48
CA VAL A 105 -7.50 -2.34 -10.06
C VAL A 105 -7.86 -1.19 -9.11
N LEU A 106 -6.93 -0.25 -8.91
CA LEU A 106 -7.17 0.96 -8.15
C LEU A 106 -7.99 1.96 -8.96
N GLU A 107 -8.86 2.71 -8.28
CA GLU A 107 -9.57 3.82 -8.88
C GLU A 107 -8.61 4.96 -9.24
N ASN A 108 -8.94 5.74 -10.26
CA ASN A 108 -8.09 6.85 -10.71
C ASN A 108 -7.79 7.84 -9.61
N GLU A 109 -8.75 8.13 -8.74
CA GLU A 109 -8.58 9.04 -7.61
C GLU A 109 -7.52 8.53 -6.63
N GLU A 110 -7.51 7.23 -6.36
CA GLU A 110 -6.51 6.60 -5.49
C GLU A 110 -5.12 6.68 -6.13
N VAL A 111 -5.01 6.40 -7.42
CA VAL A 111 -3.75 6.47 -8.16
C VAL A 111 -3.20 7.89 -8.14
N GLU A 112 -4.02 8.87 -8.45
CA GLU A 112 -3.60 10.29 -8.44
C GLU A 112 -3.12 10.74 -7.06
N ALA A 113 -3.84 10.35 -6.01
CA ALA A 113 -3.47 10.70 -4.64
C ALA A 113 -2.11 10.10 -4.25
N ILE A 114 -1.85 8.84 -4.63
CA ILE A 114 -0.59 8.17 -4.32
C ILE A 114 0.56 8.78 -5.13
N LEU A 115 0.36 9.07 -6.40
CA LEU A 115 1.38 9.71 -7.24
C LEU A 115 1.75 11.09 -6.71
N LYS A 116 0.77 11.88 -6.31
CA LYS A 116 0.98 13.21 -5.75
C LYS A 116 1.73 13.15 -4.41
N ALA A 117 1.30 12.27 -3.51
CA ALA A 117 1.95 12.05 -2.22
C ALA A 117 3.35 11.46 -2.40
N GLY A 118 3.54 10.56 -3.37
CA GLY A 118 4.84 9.97 -3.67
C GLY A 118 5.88 11.01 -4.05
N LYS A 119 5.52 11.99 -4.87
CA LYS A 119 6.41 13.10 -5.23
C LYS A 119 6.80 13.92 -4.01
N HIS A 120 5.85 14.20 -3.13
CA HIS A 120 6.10 14.96 -1.90
C HIS A 120 7.04 14.19 -0.97
N ASN A 121 6.80 12.91 -0.76
CA ASN A 121 7.60 12.07 0.12
C ASN A 121 9.04 11.91 -0.39
N ILE A 122 9.24 11.81 -1.69
CA ILE A 122 10.57 11.78 -2.31
C ILE A 122 11.32 13.09 -2.03
N SER A 123 10.64 14.22 -2.11
CA SER A 123 11.23 15.54 -1.83
C SER A 123 11.65 15.68 -0.37
N LEU A 124 10.98 15.00 0.56
CA LEU A 124 11.28 15.06 1.99
C LEU A 124 12.34 14.06 2.43
N SER A 125 12.58 13.05 1.63
CA SER A 125 13.56 12.03 1.96
C SER A 125 14.96 12.42 1.53
#